data_dfecb6cb0198f1168e83bfda1433771f
#
_entry.id   dfecb6cb0198f1168e83bfda1433771f
#
_cell.length_a   1.000
_cell.length_b   1.000
_cell.length_c   1.000
_cell.angle_alpha   90.00
_cell.angle_beta   90.00
_cell.angle_gamma   90.00
#
_symmetry.space_group_name_H-M   'P 1'
#
loop_
_entity.id
_entity.type
_entity.pdbx_description
1 polymer ?
#
loop_
_entity_poly.entity_id
_entity_poly.type
_entity_poly.pdbx_seq_one_letter_code
_entity_poly.pdbx_strand_id
1 'polypeptide(L)'
;GGLMYWAHAKSRNFTTWEHLPIALAPDAPYDKNGCWSGGAIVIEDILYLIYTGHYEENGERRQTQNIAFSRDGIHFEKYAGNPVIEASSAPGGVSKEDFRDPFVWEKDGKYYCLLGTLQNGVPAALLYRSENFFDWEFFSVFLRREKSGYCYECPNMTMIGDTDVLFLSPVDFPADGFAFTNCNSVVCSLGKIDYQTGRFDGSPFYEVDGGTDFYATQVVSSPEGKSILLAWMNLLNRTMVTDLLGPGW
;
A
#
# COMPACT_ATOMS: atom_id res chain seq x y z
N GLY A 1 8.21 -5.21 -16.88
CA GLY A 1 7.09 -4.28 -16.81
C GLY A 1 7.45 -2.92 -17.35
N GLY A 2 6.45 -2.11 -17.66
CA GLY A 2 6.65 -0.73 -18.10
C GLY A 2 6.92 0.22 -16.93
N LEU A 3 7.27 1.46 -17.27
CA LEU A 3 7.41 2.53 -16.31
C LEU A 3 6.06 2.88 -15.71
N MET A 4 5.95 2.93 -14.38
CA MET A 4 4.69 3.12 -13.68
C MET A 4 4.41 4.59 -13.41
N TYR A 5 3.20 5.03 -13.78
CA TYR A 5 2.62 6.35 -13.53
C TYR A 5 1.36 6.19 -12.71
N TRP A 6 0.93 7.22 -11.98
CA TRP A 6 -0.41 7.25 -11.41
C TRP A 6 -1.38 7.85 -12.41
N ALA A 7 -2.20 6.98 -13.02
CA ALA A 7 -3.40 7.40 -13.74
C ALA A 7 -4.40 8.01 -12.74
N HIS A 8 -5.26 8.88 -13.23
CA HIS A 8 -6.16 9.64 -12.38
C HIS A 8 -7.56 9.69 -12.97
N ALA A 9 -8.53 9.43 -12.14
CA ALA A 9 -9.95 9.57 -12.48
C ALA A 9 -10.74 9.95 -11.23
N LYS A 10 -11.88 10.62 -11.44
CA LYS A 10 -12.84 10.94 -10.38
C LYS A 10 -14.21 10.35 -10.66
N SER A 11 -14.94 10.05 -9.59
CA SER A 11 -16.30 9.51 -9.65
C SER A 11 -17.14 10.05 -8.50
N ARG A 12 -18.47 10.14 -8.72
CA ARG A 12 -19.43 10.44 -7.66
C ARG A 12 -20.10 9.19 -7.09
N ASN A 13 -20.02 8.05 -7.78
CA ASN A 13 -20.82 6.84 -7.50
C ASN A 13 -20.05 5.53 -7.68
N PHE A 14 -18.75 5.57 -7.93
CA PHE A 14 -17.87 4.43 -8.24
C PHE A 14 -18.27 3.58 -9.47
N THR A 15 -19.23 4.02 -10.26
CA THR A 15 -19.69 3.31 -11.47
C THR A 15 -19.42 4.08 -12.76
N THR A 16 -19.42 5.40 -12.69
CA THR A 16 -19.09 6.27 -13.82
C THR A 16 -17.89 7.12 -13.45
N TRP A 17 -16.89 7.16 -14.34
CA TRP A 17 -15.60 7.78 -14.08
C TRP A 17 -15.26 8.82 -15.14
N GLU A 18 -14.75 9.95 -14.70
CA GLU A 18 -14.16 10.98 -15.55
C GLU A 18 -12.62 10.88 -15.45
N HIS A 19 -11.95 10.63 -16.57
CA HIS A 19 -10.51 10.61 -16.64
C HIS A 19 -9.93 12.00 -16.49
N LEU A 20 -8.88 12.11 -15.69
CA LEU A 20 -8.13 13.34 -15.43
C LEU A 20 -6.69 13.19 -15.94
N PRO A 21 -5.91 14.27 -16.00
CA PRO A 21 -4.48 14.19 -16.31
C PRO A 21 -3.74 13.24 -15.37
N ILE A 22 -2.62 12.68 -15.81
CA ILE A 22 -1.73 11.86 -14.98
C ILE A 22 -1.39 12.61 -13.69
N ALA A 23 -1.60 11.96 -12.55
CA ALA A 23 -1.33 12.55 -11.24
C ALA A 23 0.17 12.55 -10.91
N LEU A 24 0.86 11.41 -11.13
CA LEU A 24 2.30 11.28 -10.86
C LEU A 24 3.02 10.66 -12.05
N ALA A 25 4.14 11.27 -12.43
CA ALA A 25 5.09 10.76 -13.41
C ALA A 25 6.43 10.46 -12.72
N PRO A 26 7.19 9.44 -13.17
CA PRO A 26 8.49 9.09 -12.61
C PRO A 26 9.58 10.01 -13.17
N ASP A 27 9.63 11.24 -12.69
CA ASP A 27 10.47 12.34 -13.16
C ASP A 27 11.51 12.83 -12.13
N ALA A 28 11.58 12.16 -10.96
CA ALA A 28 12.54 12.47 -9.91
C ALA A 28 13.58 11.34 -9.73
N PRO A 29 14.76 11.62 -9.15
CA PRO A 29 15.81 10.63 -8.96
C PRO A 29 15.40 9.43 -8.09
N TYR A 30 14.48 9.61 -7.16
CA TYR A 30 14.02 8.58 -6.24
C TYR A 30 12.88 7.71 -6.82
N ASP A 31 12.26 8.12 -7.91
CA ASP A 31 11.16 7.38 -8.57
C ASP A 31 11.37 7.16 -10.07
N LYS A 32 12.56 7.35 -10.57
CA LYS A 32 12.85 7.33 -12.01
C LYS A 32 12.45 6.04 -12.74
N ASN A 33 12.29 4.94 -12.02
CA ASN A 33 11.84 3.65 -12.55
C ASN A 33 10.38 3.33 -12.20
N GLY A 34 9.66 4.27 -11.58
CA GLY A 34 8.22 4.17 -11.38
C GLY A 34 7.72 4.86 -10.12
N CYS A 35 6.55 5.46 -10.23
CA CYS A 35 5.71 5.84 -9.10
C CYS A 35 4.82 4.63 -8.77
N TRP A 36 5.17 3.89 -7.71
CA TRP A 36 4.45 2.68 -7.32
C TRP A 36 3.36 3.01 -6.31
N SER A 37 2.65 2.00 -5.84
CA SER A 37 1.46 2.14 -5.01
C SER A 37 1.66 2.97 -3.74
N GLY A 38 0.57 3.45 -3.18
CA GLY A 38 0.55 4.23 -1.96
C GLY A 38 -0.86 4.57 -1.51
N GLY A 39 -0.97 5.59 -0.68
CA GLY A 39 -2.22 6.05 -0.09
C GLY A 39 -2.45 7.55 -0.27
N ALA A 40 -3.59 8.01 0.20
CA ALA A 40 -3.98 9.41 0.14
C ALA A 40 -4.66 9.85 1.44
N ILE A 41 -4.52 11.13 1.76
CA ILE A 41 -5.21 11.76 2.89
C ILE A 41 -5.50 13.24 2.55
N VAL A 42 -6.59 13.77 3.08
CA VAL A 42 -6.89 15.20 2.99
C VAL A 42 -6.56 15.85 4.33
N ILE A 43 -5.73 16.88 4.31
CA ILE A 43 -5.33 17.67 5.47
C ILE A 43 -5.56 19.14 5.13
N GLU A 44 -6.40 19.87 5.87
CA GLU A 44 -6.70 21.28 5.67
C GLU A 44 -7.06 21.62 4.21
N ASP A 45 -7.96 20.86 3.61
CA ASP A 45 -8.42 20.99 2.21
C ASP A 45 -7.34 20.74 1.13
N ILE A 46 -6.17 20.24 1.50
CA ILE A 46 -5.13 19.81 0.56
C ILE A 46 -5.14 18.28 0.47
N LEU A 47 -5.20 17.76 -0.75
CA LEU A 47 -5.07 16.33 -1.01
C LEU A 47 -3.59 15.96 -1.05
N TYR A 48 -3.15 15.14 -0.10
CA TYR A 48 -1.80 14.57 -0.07
C TYR A 48 -1.82 13.13 -0.56
N LEU A 49 -0.85 12.79 -1.37
CA LEU A 49 -0.50 11.44 -1.76
C LEU A 49 0.80 11.06 -1.06
N ILE A 50 0.87 9.85 -0.53
CA ILE A 50 2.12 9.22 -0.14
C ILE A 50 2.29 7.97 -0.98
N TYR A 51 3.44 7.82 -1.65
CA TYR A 51 3.64 6.78 -2.65
C TYR A 51 5.05 6.23 -2.62
N THR A 52 5.21 5.03 -3.17
CA THR A 52 6.52 4.39 -3.30
C THR A 52 7.22 4.88 -4.56
N GLY A 53 8.37 5.51 -4.38
CA GLY A 53 9.33 5.76 -5.46
C GLY A 53 10.20 4.53 -5.68
N HIS A 54 10.22 4.03 -6.91
CA HIS A 54 11.05 2.90 -7.29
C HIS A 54 12.28 3.36 -8.07
N TYR A 55 13.44 2.92 -7.59
CA TYR A 55 14.73 3.17 -8.23
C TYR A 55 15.42 1.84 -8.49
N GLU A 56 15.89 1.66 -9.74
CA GLU A 56 16.70 0.52 -10.16
C GLU A 56 17.72 0.94 -11.22
N GLU A 57 19.00 0.88 -10.87
CA GLU A 57 20.10 1.23 -11.79
C GLU A 57 21.39 0.54 -11.36
N ASN A 58 22.15 0.02 -12.34
CA ASN A 58 23.46 -0.59 -12.14
C ASN A 58 23.49 -1.72 -11.08
N GLY A 59 22.38 -2.48 -10.94
CA GLY A 59 22.23 -3.54 -9.95
C GLY A 59 21.86 -3.06 -8.55
N GLU A 60 21.69 -1.76 -8.35
CA GLU A 60 21.09 -1.20 -7.14
C GLU A 60 19.58 -1.08 -7.32
N ARG A 61 18.82 -1.63 -6.39
CA ARG A 61 17.37 -1.50 -6.30
C ARG A 61 16.98 -0.98 -4.92
N ARG A 62 16.11 0.01 -4.88
CA ARG A 62 15.56 0.54 -3.62
C ARG A 62 14.17 1.12 -3.81
N GLN A 63 13.44 1.15 -2.74
CA GLN A 63 12.13 1.76 -2.63
C GLN A 63 12.12 2.75 -1.47
N THR A 64 11.53 3.92 -1.71
CA THR A 64 11.41 5.00 -0.72
C THR A 64 9.99 5.53 -0.73
N GLN A 65 9.55 6.14 0.37
CA GLN A 65 8.23 6.76 0.40
C GLN A 65 8.35 8.26 0.18
N ASN A 66 7.43 8.79 -0.62
CA ASN A 66 7.50 10.15 -1.15
C ASN A 66 6.12 10.80 -1.07
N ILE A 67 6.08 12.10 -0.90
CA ILE A 67 4.85 12.88 -0.81
C ILE A 67 4.67 13.69 -2.09
N ALA A 68 3.42 13.75 -2.57
CA ALA A 68 2.94 14.75 -3.51
C ALA A 68 1.64 15.35 -2.97
N PHE A 69 1.28 16.55 -3.40
CA PHE A 69 0.08 17.21 -2.93
C PHE A 69 -0.63 17.99 -4.03
N SER A 70 -1.92 18.19 -3.85
CA SER A 70 -2.78 18.95 -4.77
C SER A 70 -3.76 19.82 -4.01
N ARG A 71 -3.94 21.07 -4.47
CA ARG A 71 -4.94 22.02 -3.93
C ARG A 71 -6.24 22.02 -4.71
N ASP A 72 -6.24 21.48 -5.92
CA ASP A 72 -7.42 21.43 -6.81
C ASP A 72 -7.90 19.97 -7.07
N GLY A 73 -7.16 18.98 -6.54
CA GLY A 73 -7.44 17.56 -6.75
C GLY A 73 -7.15 17.08 -8.18
N ILE A 74 -6.46 17.89 -9.01
CA ILE A 74 -6.18 17.58 -10.42
C ILE A 74 -4.67 17.64 -10.70
N HIS A 75 -4.02 18.70 -10.29
CA HIS A 75 -2.58 18.93 -10.51
C HIS A 75 -1.81 18.65 -9.23
N PHE A 76 -0.80 17.80 -9.33
CA PHE A 76 0.01 17.38 -8.19
C PHE A 76 1.43 17.91 -8.29
N GLU A 77 1.95 18.35 -7.16
CA GLU A 77 3.34 18.78 -6.98
C GLU A 77 4.04 17.80 -6.03
N LYS A 78 5.25 17.35 -6.39
CA LYS A 78 6.09 16.54 -5.51
C LYS A 78 6.71 17.40 -4.42
N TYR A 79 6.69 16.91 -3.19
CA TYR A 79 7.30 17.60 -2.05
C TYR A 79 8.82 17.70 -2.24
N ALA A 80 9.36 18.89 -2.04
CA ALA A 80 10.79 19.16 -2.25
C ALA A 80 11.72 18.41 -1.26
N GLY A 81 11.19 17.99 -0.10
CA GLY A 81 11.92 17.21 0.90
C GLY A 81 11.89 15.70 0.70
N ASN A 82 11.38 15.21 -0.44
CA ASN A 82 11.40 13.76 -0.73
C ASN A 82 12.84 13.22 -0.92
N PRO A 83 13.09 11.94 -0.56
CA PRO A 83 12.16 11.00 0.07
C PRO A 83 11.93 11.30 1.56
N VAL A 84 10.71 11.01 2.07
CA VAL A 84 10.36 11.24 3.49
C VAL A 84 10.53 10.02 4.37
N ILE A 85 10.49 8.80 3.81
CA ILE A 85 10.77 7.56 4.53
C ILE A 85 11.69 6.67 3.68
N GLU A 86 12.78 6.22 4.27
CA GLU A 86 13.72 5.27 3.66
C GLU A 86 13.90 4.04 4.57
N ALA A 87 14.26 2.90 3.99
CA ALA A 87 14.50 1.66 4.73
C ALA A 87 15.63 1.80 5.78
N SER A 88 16.54 2.73 5.60
CA SER A 88 17.61 3.06 6.55
C SER A 88 17.10 3.62 7.89
N SER A 89 15.89 4.18 7.92
CA SER A 89 15.24 4.67 9.14
C SER A 89 14.58 3.57 9.97
N ALA A 90 14.45 2.36 9.42
CA ALA A 90 13.89 1.20 10.09
C ALA A 90 14.97 0.38 10.83
N PRO A 91 14.57 -0.53 11.75
CA PRO A 91 15.52 -1.44 12.40
C PRO A 91 16.20 -2.36 11.40
N GLY A 92 17.38 -2.88 11.77
CA GLY A 92 18.17 -3.75 10.90
C GLY A 92 17.42 -4.96 10.36
N GLY A 93 17.81 -5.39 9.17
CA GLY A 93 17.22 -6.52 8.47
C GLY A 93 15.98 -6.22 7.61
N VAL A 94 15.54 -4.96 7.56
CA VAL A 94 14.51 -4.50 6.64
C VAL A 94 15.08 -4.42 5.22
N SER A 95 14.34 -4.97 4.26
CA SER A 95 14.70 -4.92 2.85
C SER A 95 14.55 -3.50 2.30
N LYS A 96 15.56 -3.00 1.59
CA LYS A 96 15.43 -1.75 0.83
C LYS A 96 14.76 -1.95 -0.53
N GLU A 97 14.68 -3.18 -0.98
CA GLU A 97 14.09 -3.57 -2.28
C GLU A 97 12.61 -3.93 -2.16
N ASP A 98 12.18 -4.36 -0.96
CA ASP A 98 10.80 -4.65 -0.61
C ASP A 98 10.39 -3.74 0.56
N PHE A 99 10.08 -2.49 0.24
CA PHE A 99 9.76 -1.45 1.22
C PHE A 99 8.77 -0.46 0.60
N ARG A 100 7.47 -0.83 0.60
CA ARG A 100 6.49 -0.19 -0.29
C ARG A 100 5.07 -0.13 0.22
N ASP A 101 4.23 0.52 -0.58
CA ASP A 101 2.78 0.59 -0.48
C ASP A 101 2.32 1.28 0.81
N PRO A 102 2.71 2.56 1.03
CA PRO A 102 2.34 3.28 2.24
C PRO A 102 0.83 3.50 2.31
N PHE A 103 0.24 3.16 3.44
CA PHE A 103 -1.13 3.49 3.81
C PHE A 103 -1.11 4.47 4.98
N VAL A 104 -1.86 5.57 4.89
CA VAL A 104 -1.83 6.65 5.89
C VAL A 104 -3.19 6.94 6.48
N TRP A 105 -3.20 7.29 7.76
CA TRP A 105 -4.37 7.80 8.47
C TRP A 105 -3.96 8.79 9.56
N GLU A 106 -4.92 9.56 10.03
CA GLU A 106 -4.77 10.44 11.19
C GLU A 106 -5.50 9.85 12.38
N LYS A 107 -4.91 9.96 13.54
CA LYS A 107 -5.52 9.59 14.81
C LYS A 107 -5.00 10.47 15.95
N ASP A 108 -5.94 11.13 16.65
CA ASP A 108 -5.66 11.98 17.81
C ASP A 108 -4.58 13.05 17.54
N GLY A 109 -4.63 13.69 16.35
CA GLY A 109 -3.72 14.75 15.91
C GLY A 109 -2.34 14.27 15.48
N LYS A 110 -2.14 12.97 15.30
CA LYS A 110 -0.92 12.36 14.77
C LYS A 110 -1.21 11.59 13.50
N TYR A 111 -0.22 11.57 12.61
CA TYR A 111 -0.28 10.79 11.39
C TYR A 111 0.45 9.47 11.56
N TYR A 112 -0.10 8.43 10.97
CA TYR A 112 0.46 7.09 10.96
C TYR A 112 0.61 6.61 9.51
N CYS A 113 1.71 5.91 9.24
CA CYS A 113 1.98 5.32 7.93
C CYS A 113 2.35 3.85 8.10
N LEU A 114 1.57 2.98 7.49
CA LEU A 114 1.80 1.53 7.48
C LEU A 114 2.48 1.14 6.16
N LEU A 115 3.58 0.39 6.23
CA LEU A 115 4.37 -0.04 5.08
C LEU A 115 4.51 -1.55 5.04
N GLY A 116 4.41 -2.12 3.85
CA GLY A 116 4.74 -3.51 3.59
C GLY A 116 6.24 -3.72 3.36
N THR A 117 6.79 -4.82 3.87
CA THR A 117 8.21 -5.14 3.73
C THR A 117 8.53 -6.60 4.01
N LEU A 118 9.82 -6.90 3.87
CA LEU A 118 10.49 -8.11 4.32
C LEU A 118 11.53 -7.74 5.36
N GLN A 119 11.50 -8.36 6.55
CA GLN A 119 12.48 -8.16 7.61
C GLN A 119 13.14 -9.47 8.04
N ASN A 120 14.45 -9.61 7.86
CA ASN A 120 15.21 -10.83 8.15
C ASN A 120 14.59 -12.08 7.50
N GLY A 121 14.12 -11.97 6.25
CA GLY A 121 13.47 -13.07 5.53
C GLY A 121 12.04 -13.39 5.97
N VAL A 122 11.41 -12.56 6.79
CA VAL A 122 10.03 -12.74 7.26
C VAL A 122 9.17 -11.57 6.80
N PRO A 123 7.98 -11.80 6.21
CA PRO A 123 7.07 -10.73 5.85
C PRO A 123 6.67 -9.90 7.07
N ALA A 124 6.68 -8.60 6.90
CA ALA A 124 6.39 -7.65 7.98
C ALA A 124 5.62 -6.43 7.46
N ALA A 125 4.86 -5.82 8.34
CA ALA A 125 4.32 -4.50 8.19
C ALA A 125 4.96 -3.58 9.25
N LEU A 126 5.46 -2.44 8.83
CA LEU A 126 6.09 -1.44 9.69
C LEU A 126 5.19 -0.25 9.88
N LEU A 127 5.15 0.29 11.09
CA LEU A 127 4.42 1.49 11.42
C LEU A 127 5.38 2.65 11.65
N TYR A 128 5.14 3.73 10.95
CA TYR A 128 5.75 5.04 11.15
C TYR A 128 4.72 6.01 11.71
N ARG A 129 5.16 7.06 12.38
CA ARG A 129 4.31 8.13 12.87
C ARG A 129 4.92 9.50 12.58
N SER A 130 4.09 10.54 12.52
CA SER A 130 4.48 11.92 12.29
C SER A 130 3.55 12.87 13.01
N GLU A 131 4.08 14.00 13.49
CA GLU A 131 3.29 15.11 14.05
C GLU A 131 2.81 16.11 12.98
N ASN A 132 3.47 16.12 11.79
CA ASN A 132 3.24 17.14 10.75
C ASN A 132 3.04 16.60 9.35
N PHE A 133 2.99 15.26 9.17
CA PHE A 133 2.89 14.54 7.90
C PHE A 133 4.16 14.54 7.03
N PHE A 134 5.17 15.32 7.35
CA PHE A 134 6.41 15.44 6.55
C PHE A 134 7.62 14.77 7.20
N ASP A 135 7.72 14.86 8.51
CA ASP A 135 8.82 14.27 9.30
C ASP A 135 8.33 12.96 9.93
N TRP A 136 8.81 11.84 9.39
CA TRP A 136 8.38 10.50 9.81
C TRP A 136 9.44 9.82 10.66
N GLU A 137 9.01 9.25 11.78
CA GLU A 137 9.85 8.40 12.62
C GLU A 137 9.34 6.97 12.62
N PHE A 138 10.27 6.00 12.61
CA PHE A 138 9.92 4.61 12.83
C PHE A 138 9.30 4.45 14.22
N PHE A 139 8.12 3.83 14.28
CA PHE A 139 7.42 3.64 15.55
C PHE A 139 7.51 2.19 16.02
N SER A 140 7.19 1.23 15.16
CA SER A 140 7.19 -0.19 15.55
C SER A 140 7.21 -1.15 14.36
N VAL A 141 7.53 -2.42 14.64
CA VAL A 141 7.10 -3.54 13.81
C VAL A 141 5.64 -3.83 14.17
N PHE A 142 4.73 -3.36 13.29
CA PHE A 142 3.29 -3.43 13.48
C PHE A 142 2.78 -4.88 13.50
N LEU A 143 3.19 -5.65 12.51
CA LEU A 143 2.89 -7.07 12.39
C LEU A 143 4.06 -7.78 11.69
N ARG A 144 4.43 -8.95 12.18
CA ARG A 144 5.39 -9.85 11.55
C ARG A 144 4.97 -11.30 11.81
N ARG A 145 4.79 -12.07 10.74
CA ARG A 145 4.38 -13.49 10.86
C ARG A 145 5.24 -14.36 9.96
N GLU A 146 5.79 -15.41 10.53
CA GLU A 146 6.48 -16.45 9.76
C GLU A 146 5.47 -17.28 8.94
N LYS A 147 5.95 -17.83 7.82
CA LYS A 147 5.15 -18.69 6.93
C LYS A 147 3.88 -18.02 6.39
N SER A 148 3.92 -16.72 6.19
CA SER A 148 2.79 -15.94 5.67
C SER A 148 3.11 -15.26 4.33
N GLY A 149 3.91 -15.92 3.49
CA GLY A 149 4.34 -15.44 2.18
C GLY A 149 5.79 -14.96 2.16
N TYR A 150 6.17 -14.32 1.05
CA TYR A 150 7.48 -13.71 0.86
C TYR A 150 7.56 -12.30 1.49
N CYS A 151 6.67 -11.41 1.08
CA CYS A 151 6.54 -10.06 1.66
C CYS A 151 5.08 -9.63 1.70
N TYR A 152 4.78 -8.60 2.48
CA TYR A 152 3.46 -7.97 2.45
C TYR A 152 3.46 -6.80 1.49
N GLU A 153 2.46 -6.76 0.60
CA GLU A 153 2.13 -5.64 -0.26
C GLU A 153 0.80 -5.02 0.16
N CYS A 154 0.56 -3.78 -0.25
CA CYS A 154 -0.69 -3.05 -0.08
C CYS A 154 -1.32 -3.17 1.31
N PRO A 155 -0.58 -2.95 2.42
CA PRO A 155 -1.19 -2.92 3.73
C PRO A 155 -2.20 -1.79 3.79
N ASN A 156 -3.40 -2.07 4.29
CA ASN A 156 -4.40 -1.05 4.53
C ASN A 156 -5.35 -1.45 5.66
N MET A 157 -6.02 -0.48 6.23
CA MET A 157 -6.85 -0.69 7.42
C MET A 157 -8.15 0.07 7.36
N THR A 158 -9.16 -0.49 8.00
CA THR A 158 -10.41 0.21 8.31
C THR A 158 -10.92 -0.24 9.69
N MET A 159 -11.90 0.48 10.21
CA MET A 159 -12.60 0.10 11.42
C MET A 159 -14.04 -0.26 11.07
N ILE A 160 -14.50 -1.41 11.53
CA ILE A 160 -15.89 -1.88 11.40
C ILE A 160 -16.46 -2.10 12.79
N GLY A 161 -17.40 -1.26 13.18
CA GLY A 161 -17.81 -1.17 14.59
C GLY A 161 -16.62 -0.80 15.48
N ASP A 162 -16.34 -1.62 16.47
CA ASP A 162 -15.19 -1.44 17.37
C ASP A 162 -13.97 -2.30 16.97
N THR A 163 -13.95 -2.91 15.78
CA THR A 163 -12.89 -3.82 15.36
C THR A 163 -12.03 -3.17 14.28
N ASP A 164 -10.72 -3.16 14.47
CA ASP A 164 -9.77 -2.80 13.42
C ASP A 164 -9.60 -3.99 12.48
N VAL A 165 -9.72 -3.74 11.19
CA VAL A 165 -9.57 -4.72 10.12
C VAL A 165 -8.35 -4.37 9.31
N LEU A 166 -7.32 -5.20 9.41
CA LEU A 166 -6.10 -5.10 8.60
C LEU A 166 -6.25 -5.94 7.34
N PHE A 167 -6.01 -5.35 6.18
CA PHE A 167 -5.85 -6.06 4.90
C PHE A 167 -4.39 -6.04 4.48
N LEU A 168 -3.95 -7.15 3.90
CA LEU A 168 -2.63 -7.32 3.31
C LEU A 168 -2.76 -8.10 2.01
N SER A 169 -1.84 -7.87 1.10
CA SER A 169 -1.67 -8.64 -0.14
C SER A 169 -0.31 -9.36 -0.11
N PRO A 170 -0.19 -10.49 0.62
CA PRO A 170 1.07 -11.22 0.68
C PRO A 170 1.40 -11.90 -0.65
N VAL A 171 2.66 -11.79 -1.05
CA VAL A 171 3.23 -12.51 -2.18
C VAL A 171 3.53 -13.94 -1.76
N ASP A 172 3.20 -14.93 -2.59
CA ASP A 172 3.46 -16.35 -2.36
C ASP A 172 2.92 -16.86 -1.00
N PHE A 173 1.68 -16.48 -0.66
CA PHE A 173 1.03 -16.98 0.55
C PHE A 173 0.78 -18.49 0.44
N PRO A 174 1.15 -19.30 1.45
CA PRO A 174 1.01 -20.75 1.36
C PRO A 174 -0.46 -21.17 1.42
N ALA A 175 -0.84 -22.08 0.52
CA ALA A 175 -2.17 -22.69 0.55
C ALA A 175 -2.38 -23.52 1.82
N ASP A 176 -3.62 -23.52 2.32
CA ASP A 176 -4.07 -24.35 3.43
C ASP A 176 -5.37 -25.07 3.03
N GLY A 177 -5.25 -26.33 2.64
CA GLY A 177 -6.36 -27.11 2.10
C GLY A 177 -6.93 -26.48 0.83
N PHE A 178 -8.16 -25.99 0.92
CA PHE A 178 -8.84 -25.28 -0.18
C PHE A 178 -8.82 -23.75 -0.02
N ALA A 179 -8.20 -23.24 1.01
CA ALA A 179 -8.02 -21.81 1.21
C ALA A 179 -6.66 -21.35 0.67
N PHE A 180 -6.58 -20.08 0.29
CA PHE A 180 -5.34 -19.42 -0.20
C PHE A 180 -4.70 -20.15 -1.39
N THR A 181 -5.53 -20.64 -2.31
CA THR A 181 -5.05 -21.44 -3.45
C THR A 181 -4.44 -20.59 -4.58
N ASN A 182 -4.56 -19.29 -4.51
CA ASN A 182 -3.89 -18.36 -5.45
C ASN A 182 -2.41 -18.22 -5.10
N CYS A 183 -1.56 -17.97 -6.12
CA CYS A 183 -0.15 -17.67 -5.91
C CYS A 183 0.08 -16.41 -5.07
N ASN A 184 -0.82 -15.43 -5.17
CA ASN A 184 -0.88 -14.25 -4.33
C ASN A 184 -2.32 -14.11 -3.82
N SER A 185 -2.48 -13.83 -2.55
CA SER A 185 -3.80 -13.77 -1.92
C SER A 185 -4.01 -12.44 -1.21
N VAL A 186 -5.25 -11.99 -1.11
CA VAL A 186 -5.61 -10.94 -0.16
C VAL A 186 -6.08 -11.59 1.11
N VAL A 187 -5.48 -11.18 2.21
CA VAL A 187 -5.84 -11.67 3.54
C VAL A 187 -6.33 -10.52 4.42
N CYS A 188 -7.19 -10.84 5.37
CA CYS A 188 -7.53 -9.92 6.45
C CYS A 188 -7.27 -10.51 7.83
N SER A 189 -7.03 -9.63 8.80
CA SER A 189 -6.92 -9.98 10.22
C SER A 189 -7.78 -8.99 11.01
N LEU A 190 -8.57 -9.51 11.94
CA LEU A 190 -9.46 -8.74 12.81
C LEU A 190 -8.79 -8.56 14.16
N GLY A 191 -8.74 -7.33 14.67
CA GLY A 191 -8.03 -7.10 15.92
C GLY A 191 -8.13 -5.68 16.44
N LYS A 192 -7.06 -5.27 17.13
CA LYS A 192 -6.92 -3.92 17.69
C LYS A 192 -5.50 -3.40 17.51
N ILE A 193 -5.42 -2.12 17.20
CA ILE A 193 -4.17 -1.37 17.28
C ILE A 193 -3.96 -0.91 18.72
N ASP A 194 -2.81 -1.25 19.28
CA ASP A 194 -2.31 -0.58 20.48
C ASP A 194 -1.48 0.64 20.05
N TYR A 195 -2.04 1.83 20.15
CA TYR A 195 -1.36 3.09 19.79
C TYR A 195 -0.24 3.50 20.76
N GLN A 196 -0.09 2.81 21.92
CA GLN A 196 1.03 3.04 22.83
C GLN A 196 2.28 2.29 22.37
N THR A 197 2.12 1.09 21.88
CA THR A 197 3.22 0.23 21.40
C THR A 197 3.37 0.21 19.88
N GLY A 198 2.36 0.66 19.14
CA GLY A 198 2.29 0.60 17.69
C GLY A 198 2.12 -0.82 17.14
N ARG A 199 1.57 -1.74 17.90
CA ARG A 199 1.40 -3.14 17.50
C ARG A 199 -0.07 -3.46 17.21
N PHE A 200 -0.24 -4.40 16.30
CA PHE A 200 -1.55 -4.96 15.98
C PHE A 200 -1.71 -6.33 16.64
N ASP A 201 -2.67 -6.43 17.56
CA ASP A 201 -3.10 -7.70 18.14
C ASP A 201 -4.29 -8.23 17.33
N GLY A 202 -4.01 -9.14 16.41
CA GLY A 202 -4.98 -9.59 15.43
C GLY A 202 -5.10 -11.10 15.33
N SER A 203 -6.29 -11.53 14.90
CA SER A 203 -6.64 -12.92 14.59
C SER A 203 -5.67 -13.57 13.60
N PRO A 204 -5.68 -14.90 13.42
CA PRO A 204 -5.15 -15.52 12.22
C PRO A 204 -5.68 -14.87 10.95
N PHE A 205 -4.98 -15.03 9.84
CA PHE A 205 -5.45 -14.51 8.56
C PHE A 205 -6.65 -15.28 8.03
N TYR A 206 -7.59 -14.53 7.48
CA TYR A 206 -8.72 -15.04 6.69
C TYR A 206 -8.53 -14.63 5.24
N GLU A 207 -8.89 -15.52 4.32
CA GLU A 207 -8.98 -15.21 2.89
C GLU A 207 -10.15 -14.25 2.67
N VAL A 208 -9.92 -13.19 1.89
CA VAL A 208 -10.94 -12.17 1.64
C VAL A 208 -11.85 -12.56 0.48
N ASP A 209 -11.28 -13.20 -0.54
CA ASP A 209 -11.96 -13.62 -1.74
C ASP A 209 -11.48 -15.01 -2.18
N GLY A 210 -12.42 -15.93 -2.38
CA GLY A 210 -12.13 -17.30 -2.85
C GLY A 210 -12.08 -17.45 -4.37
N GLY A 211 -12.13 -16.34 -5.12
CA GLY A 211 -12.00 -16.33 -6.58
C GLY A 211 -10.55 -16.34 -7.04
N THR A 212 -10.36 -16.22 -8.35
CA THR A 212 -9.05 -16.33 -8.99
C THR A 212 -8.36 -15.01 -9.27
N ASP A 213 -9.09 -13.89 -9.19
CA ASP A 213 -8.64 -12.58 -9.66
C ASP A 213 -9.05 -11.49 -8.67
N PHE A 214 -8.35 -11.41 -7.54
CA PHE A 214 -8.60 -10.43 -6.49
C PHE A 214 -7.29 -10.14 -5.75
N TYR A 215 -6.70 -8.95 -5.98
CA TYR A 215 -5.41 -8.60 -5.39
C TYR A 215 -5.24 -7.11 -5.14
N ALA A 216 -4.19 -6.72 -4.39
CA ALA A 216 -3.73 -5.35 -4.18
C ALA A 216 -4.86 -4.41 -3.71
N THR A 217 -5.54 -4.79 -2.64
CA THR A 217 -6.71 -4.07 -2.12
C THR A 217 -6.34 -2.71 -1.55
N GLN A 218 -7.30 -1.76 -1.66
CA GLN A 218 -7.26 -0.47 -1.01
C GLN A 218 -8.63 -0.15 -0.40
N VAL A 219 -8.63 0.31 0.85
CA VAL A 219 -9.84 0.80 1.52
C VAL A 219 -9.96 2.30 1.34
N VAL A 220 -11.17 2.74 0.99
CA VAL A 220 -11.54 4.15 0.97
C VAL A 220 -12.79 4.38 1.80
N SER A 221 -12.83 5.48 2.55
CA SER A 221 -14.02 5.88 3.28
C SER A 221 -14.89 6.78 2.41
N SER A 222 -16.20 6.45 2.30
CA SER A 222 -17.16 7.33 1.64
C SER A 222 -17.52 8.51 2.54
N PRO A 223 -18.08 9.61 1.99
CA PRO A 223 -18.60 10.72 2.78
C PRO A 223 -19.67 10.32 3.81
N GLU A 224 -20.40 9.22 3.56
CA GLU A 224 -21.39 8.68 4.49
C GLU A 224 -20.80 7.76 5.56
N GLY A 225 -19.47 7.68 5.66
CA GLY A 225 -18.77 6.86 6.65
C GLY A 225 -18.75 5.35 6.34
N LYS A 226 -19.01 4.96 5.10
CA LYS A 226 -18.89 3.56 4.67
C LYS A 226 -17.47 3.28 4.25
N SER A 227 -16.94 2.13 4.66
CA SER A 227 -15.69 1.60 4.12
C SER A 227 -15.98 0.85 2.81
N ILE A 228 -15.26 1.22 1.75
CA ILE A 228 -15.33 0.60 0.43
C ILE A 228 -13.98 -0.03 0.15
N LEU A 229 -13.97 -1.34 -0.13
CA LEU A 229 -12.77 -2.07 -0.52
C LEU A 229 -12.72 -2.14 -2.04
N LEU A 230 -11.66 -1.62 -2.61
CA LEU A 230 -11.32 -1.73 -4.03
C LEU A 230 -10.24 -2.80 -4.20
N ALA A 231 -10.30 -3.57 -5.28
CA ALA A 231 -9.31 -4.58 -5.59
C ALA A 231 -8.98 -4.60 -7.09
N TRP A 232 -7.79 -5.03 -7.42
CA TRP A 232 -7.42 -5.33 -8.79
C TRP A 232 -7.95 -6.72 -9.17
N MET A 233 -8.75 -6.77 -10.25
CA MET A 233 -9.30 -8.02 -10.77
C MET A 233 -8.28 -8.75 -11.64
N ASN A 234 -7.12 -9.06 -11.08
CA ASN A 234 -6.05 -9.83 -11.71
C ASN A 234 -5.09 -10.35 -10.62
N LEU A 235 -4.06 -11.09 -11.01
CA LEU A 235 -2.97 -11.54 -10.13
C LEU A 235 -1.61 -11.31 -10.81
N LEU A 236 -0.61 -10.97 -10.01
CA LEU A 236 0.77 -10.97 -10.46
C LEU A 236 1.26 -12.40 -10.72
N ASN A 237 2.19 -12.55 -11.66
CA ASN A 237 2.88 -13.80 -11.99
C ASN A 237 1.96 -14.95 -12.48
N ARG A 238 0.75 -14.61 -12.94
CA ARG A 238 -0.17 -15.57 -13.53
C ARG A 238 -0.27 -15.34 -15.04
N THR A 239 -0.11 -16.42 -15.82
CA THR A 239 -0.45 -16.41 -17.25
C THR A 239 -1.97 -16.51 -17.39
N MET A 240 -2.59 -15.46 -17.86
CA MET A 240 -4.03 -15.46 -18.14
C MET A 240 -4.32 -16.17 -19.47
N VAL A 241 -5.47 -16.82 -19.57
CA VAL A 241 -5.91 -17.43 -20.84
C VAL A 241 -5.94 -16.38 -21.97
N THR A 242 -6.27 -15.13 -21.61
CA THR A 242 -6.27 -13.99 -22.52
C THR A 242 -4.87 -13.67 -23.09
N ASP A 243 -3.78 -13.95 -22.39
CA ASP A 243 -2.42 -13.75 -22.88
C ASP A 243 -2.10 -14.69 -24.06
N LEU A 244 -2.80 -15.82 -24.12
CA LEU A 244 -2.68 -16.78 -25.23
C LEU A 244 -3.48 -16.36 -26.47
N LEU A 245 -4.40 -15.43 -26.35
CA LEU A 245 -5.26 -14.94 -27.42
C LEU A 245 -4.68 -13.74 -28.15
N GLY A 246 -3.56 -13.19 -27.66
CA GLY A 246 -2.86 -12.06 -28.24
C GLY A 246 -3.30 -10.68 -27.73
N PRO A 247 -2.62 -9.60 -28.16
CA PRO A 247 -2.89 -8.26 -27.65
C PRO A 247 -4.29 -7.78 -28.03
N GLY A 248 -5.01 -7.24 -27.06
CA GLY A 248 -6.32 -6.63 -27.25
C GLY A 248 -7.48 -7.39 -26.58
N TRP A 249 -7.16 -8.37 -25.77
CA TRP A 249 -8.13 -9.08 -24.91
C TRP A 249 -7.96 -8.69 -23.45
#